data_6fe9dcfb71be6666c135845e2871f122
#
_entry.id   6fe9dcfb71be6666c135845e2871f122
#
_cell.length_a   1.000
_cell.length_b   1.000
_cell.length_c   1.000
_cell.angle_alpha   90.00
_cell.angle_beta   90.00
_cell.angle_gamma   90.00
#
_symmetry.space_group_name_H-M   'P 1'
#
loop_
_entity.id
_entity.type
_entity.pdbx_description
1 polymer ?
#
loop_
_entity_poly.entity_id
_entity_poly.type
_entity_poly.pdbx_seq_one_letter_code
_entity_poly.pdbx_strand_id
1 'polypeptide(L)'
;MKDGEEVIYRMLQAKSSGGELITLATLTPAELKQLKLEKQTFTCPACGNRVIPKAGTKLIPHFAHHHADACLTSVNGESAYHEQGKLLLYQWLKAQQLQVKLEAYLPEIQQRPDILLTVNKKTIAIEYQCARIPPEVIIKRNNGYKRAGITPIWIMGEQLLKRKSTNGFKLDSFLQLFIHQFTSATPPNIYFFCPHTTQLINFMDIYSVGNGLAFGVIQIRTLQAIQFPELFHFRNFERQTLWRIWKREKARFRIRPIKQFGTELKWHKWLYEKGLHRDFLPTIVHIPVPSQHFMKQPLWEWQSKLVIEILSPLPLGGTISLNRLNAVLRQVQHPQCIFPLIKYFTNPVTEYMQLLCQLGYFRETTPNQYQKLSPISFFSTVEEAIKADNELTLKFLRKVW
;
A
#
# COMPACT_ATOMS: atom_id res chain seq x y z
N MET A 1 -1.76 -8.25 38.51
CA MET A 1 -2.19 -9.48 37.82
C MET A 1 -3.41 -9.07 37.03
N LYS A 2 -3.30 -8.86 35.71
CA LYS A 2 -4.43 -8.64 34.81
C LYS A 2 -4.88 -9.99 34.35
N ASP A 3 -6.17 -10.27 34.58
CA ASP A 3 -6.85 -11.49 34.22
C ASP A 3 -6.57 -11.82 32.75
N GLY A 4 -6.20 -13.09 32.49
CA GLY A 4 -5.99 -13.58 31.14
C GLY A 4 -7.30 -13.53 30.38
N GLU A 5 -7.47 -12.55 29.50
CA GLU A 5 -8.50 -12.59 28.48
C GLU A 5 -8.24 -13.81 27.59
N GLU A 6 -9.06 -14.82 27.75
CA GLU A 6 -9.11 -15.99 26.89
C GLU A 6 -9.28 -15.50 25.44
N VAL A 7 -8.33 -15.78 24.57
CA VAL A 7 -8.39 -15.41 23.16
C VAL A 7 -9.49 -16.23 22.50
N ILE A 8 -10.70 -15.68 22.45
CA ILE A 8 -11.85 -16.32 21.82
C ILE A 8 -11.75 -16.08 20.31
N TYR A 9 -11.48 -17.12 19.54
CA TYR A 9 -11.49 -17.08 18.08
C TYR A 9 -12.93 -17.00 17.56
N ARG A 10 -13.24 -15.88 16.92
CA ARG A 10 -14.58 -15.58 16.39
C ARG A 10 -14.64 -15.87 14.91
N MET A 11 -15.80 -16.28 14.42
CA MET A 11 -16.11 -16.48 13.01
C MET A 11 -17.58 -16.15 12.75
N LEU A 12 -17.90 -15.63 11.58
CA LEU A 12 -19.28 -15.28 11.23
C LEU A 12 -20.05 -16.48 10.69
N GLN A 13 -19.37 -17.54 10.22
CA GLN A 13 -19.99 -18.72 9.63
C GLN A 13 -19.59 -20.01 10.33
N ALA A 14 -20.55 -20.96 10.43
CA ALA A 14 -20.29 -22.33 10.82
C ALA A 14 -21.19 -23.30 10.02
N LYS A 15 -20.80 -24.56 9.96
CA LYS A 15 -21.65 -25.65 9.41
C LYS A 15 -22.63 -26.14 10.47
N SER A 16 -23.90 -26.24 10.10
CA SER A 16 -24.91 -26.93 10.87
C SER A 16 -24.69 -28.45 10.83
N SER A 17 -25.40 -29.20 11.66
CA SER A 17 -25.46 -30.66 11.61
C SER A 17 -25.96 -31.22 10.27
N GLY A 18 -26.77 -30.46 9.52
CA GLY A 18 -27.19 -30.77 8.16
C GLY A 18 -26.17 -30.42 7.06
N GLY A 19 -25.01 -29.90 7.43
CA GLY A 19 -23.95 -29.51 6.48
C GLY A 19 -24.09 -28.12 5.84
N GLU A 20 -25.16 -27.40 6.16
CA GLU A 20 -25.39 -26.05 5.65
C GLU A 20 -24.50 -25.00 6.34
N LEU A 21 -24.03 -24.02 5.57
CA LEU A 21 -23.28 -22.88 6.12
C LEU A 21 -24.25 -21.81 6.62
N ILE A 22 -24.23 -21.58 7.94
CA ILE A 22 -25.04 -20.55 8.59
C ILE A 22 -24.20 -19.34 8.96
N THR A 23 -24.69 -18.15 8.63
CA THR A 23 -24.11 -16.86 9.01
C THR A 23 -25.00 -16.21 10.07
N LEU A 24 -24.60 -16.24 11.34
CA LEU A 24 -25.44 -15.68 12.40
C LEU A 24 -25.76 -14.20 12.24
N ALA A 25 -24.84 -13.44 11.73
CA ALA A 25 -24.97 -11.98 11.53
C ALA A 25 -26.01 -11.58 10.46
N THR A 26 -26.49 -12.52 9.65
CA THR A 26 -27.53 -12.26 8.63
C THR A 26 -28.93 -12.74 9.09
N LEU A 27 -29.03 -13.37 10.25
CA LEU A 27 -30.28 -13.85 10.78
C LEU A 27 -31.03 -12.74 11.53
N THR A 28 -32.36 -12.77 11.44
CA THR A 28 -33.22 -11.90 12.21
C THR A 28 -33.19 -12.26 13.70
N PRO A 29 -33.58 -11.37 14.61
CA PRO A 29 -33.68 -11.70 16.04
C PRO A 29 -34.57 -12.91 16.35
N ALA A 30 -35.65 -13.12 15.58
CA ALA A 30 -36.53 -14.25 15.69
C ALA A 30 -35.85 -15.57 15.32
N GLU A 31 -35.15 -15.60 14.18
CA GLU A 31 -34.38 -16.76 13.73
C GLU A 31 -33.24 -17.11 14.70
N LEU A 32 -32.52 -16.08 15.22
CA LEU A 32 -31.50 -16.30 16.25
C LEU A 32 -32.05 -16.91 17.52
N LYS A 33 -33.26 -16.49 17.94
CA LYS A 33 -33.96 -17.06 19.11
C LYS A 33 -34.34 -18.52 18.85
N GLN A 34 -34.91 -18.80 17.68
CA GLN A 34 -35.27 -20.16 17.27
C GLN A 34 -34.05 -21.08 17.24
N LEU A 35 -32.95 -20.65 16.62
CA LEU A 35 -31.70 -21.41 16.53
C LEU A 35 -31.13 -21.77 17.93
N LYS A 36 -31.29 -20.90 18.92
CA LYS A 36 -30.89 -21.16 20.30
C LYS A 36 -31.82 -22.23 20.97
N LEU A 37 -33.09 -22.22 20.65
CA LEU A 37 -34.07 -23.19 21.22
C LEU A 37 -33.85 -24.59 20.65
N GLU A 38 -33.50 -24.72 19.37
CA GLU A 38 -33.31 -25.99 18.67
C GLU A 38 -32.03 -26.74 19.10
N LYS A 39 -31.17 -26.14 19.94
CA LYS A 39 -29.91 -26.74 20.45
C LYS A 39 -29.04 -27.38 19.35
N GLN A 40 -29.10 -26.83 18.13
CA GLN A 40 -28.31 -27.33 17.01
C GLN A 40 -26.82 -27.31 17.32
N THR A 41 -26.09 -28.29 16.80
CA THR A 41 -24.63 -28.34 16.88
C THR A 41 -24.01 -27.73 15.63
N PHE A 42 -22.96 -26.98 15.85
CA PHE A 42 -22.23 -26.31 14.78
C PHE A 42 -20.75 -26.68 14.79
N THR A 43 -20.16 -26.77 13.60
CA THR A 43 -18.75 -27.09 13.43
C THR A 43 -18.05 -26.04 12.59
N CYS A 44 -16.78 -25.83 12.89
CA CYS A 44 -15.91 -24.93 12.10
C CYS A 44 -15.67 -25.51 10.70
N PRO A 45 -15.90 -24.76 9.62
CA PRO A 45 -15.66 -25.26 8.26
C PRO A 45 -14.21 -25.60 7.95
N ALA A 46 -13.24 -25.05 8.72
CA ALA A 46 -11.81 -25.24 8.48
C ALA A 46 -11.21 -26.42 9.26
N CYS A 47 -11.56 -26.57 10.55
CA CYS A 47 -10.96 -27.61 11.40
C CYS A 47 -11.93 -28.71 11.82
N GLY A 48 -13.24 -28.58 11.53
CA GLY A 48 -14.27 -29.54 11.92
C GLY A 48 -14.64 -29.49 13.41
N ASN A 49 -13.94 -28.76 14.25
CA ASN A 49 -14.19 -28.67 15.67
C ASN A 49 -15.53 -27.98 15.98
N ARG A 50 -16.13 -28.36 17.09
CA ARG A 50 -17.39 -27.77 17.57
C ARG A 50 -17.21 -26.29 17.88
N VAL A 51 -18.22 -25.48 17.48
CA VAL A 51 -18.28 -24.03 17.75
C VAL A 51 -19.63 -23.69 18.40
N ILE A 52 -19.65 -22.61 19.18
CA ILE A 52 -20.81 -22.15 19.92
C ILE A 52 -21.35 -20.86 19.31
N PRO A 53 -22.66 -20.74 19.05
CA PRO A 53 -23.27 -19.48 18.64
C PRO A 53 -23.28 -18.48 19.79
N LYS A 54 -22.72 -17.32 19.58
CA LYS A 54 -22.71 -16.16 20.49
C LYS A 54 -23.56 -15.05 19.87
N ALA A 55 -24.73 -14.78 20.44
CA ALA A 55 -25.63 -13.73 19.99
C ALA A 55 -26.08 -12.92 21.20
N GLY A 56 -25.31 -11.93 21.57
CA GLY A 56 -25.58 -10.94 22.60
C GLY A 56 -25.95 -9.58 22.00
N THR A 57 -26.20 -8.57 22.84
CA THR A 57 -26.58 -7.20 22.42
C THR A 57 -25.39 -6.31 22.14
N LYS A 58 -24.19 -6.65 22.62
CA LYS A 58 -22.98 -5.80 22.50
C LYS A 58 -22.12 -6.09 21.27
N LEU A 59 -22.23 -7.29 20.72
CA LEU A 59 -21.39 -7.77 19.61
C LEU A 59 -22.27 -8.34 18.51
N ILE A 60 -21.76 -8.26 17.28
CA ILE A 60 -22.37 -8.92 16.12
C ILE A 60 -22.48 -10.42 16.42
N PRO A 61 -23.65 -11.07 16.13
CA PRO A 61 -23.81 -12.51 16.29
C PRO A 61 -22.70 -13.27 15.52
N HIS A 62 -21.97 -14.13 16.23
CA HIS A 62 -20.84 -14.89 15.72
C HIS A 62 -20.76 -16.29 16.34
N PHE A 63 -19.96 -17.15 15.72
CA PHE A 63 -19.57 -18.42 16.33
C PHE A 63 -18.21 -18.27 17.01
N ALA A 64 -18.00 -19.03 18.08
CA ALA A 64 -16.74 -19.09 18.81
C ALA A 64 -16.28 -20.53 19.01
N HIS A 65 -15.00 -20.82 18.93
CA HIS A 65 -14.46 -22.11 19.35
C HIS A 65 -14.61 -22.29 20.86
N HIS A 66 -14.85 -23.52 21.30
CA HIS A 66 -15.01 -23.84 22.71
C HIS A 66 -13.68 -23.77 23.47
N HIS A 67 -12.55 -24.09 22.81
CA HIS A 67 -11.18 -23.99 23.31
C HIS A 67 -10.31 -23.37 22.25
N ALA A 68 -9.25 -22.64 22.69
CA ALA A 68 -8.32 -21.93 21.82
C ALA A 68 -7.44 -22.85 20.96
N ASP A 69 -7.53 -24.18 21.18
CA ASP A 69 -6.62 -25.12 20.56
C ASP A 69 -6.99 -25.47 19.12
N ALA A 70 -6.03 -25.23 18.24
CA ALA A 70 -5.85 -25.90 16.95
C ALA A 70 -6.74 -25.53 15.76
N CYS A 71 -7.30 -24.35 15.64
CA CYS A 71 -7.80 -23.94 14.33
C CYS A 71 -6.68 -23.31 13.50
N LEU A 72 -6.23 -23.97 12.43
CA LEU A 72 -5.15 -23.53 11.53
C LEU A 72 -5.42 -22.18 10.85
N THR A 73 -6.69 -21.72 10.87
CA THR A 73 -7.11 -20.45 10.24
C THR A 73 -7.40 -19.35 11.26
N SER A 74 -7.22 -19.60 12.56
CA SER A 74 -7.44 -18.63 13.61
C SER A 74 -6.24 -17.69 13.71
N VAL A 75 -6.37 -16.51 13.17
CA VAL A 75 -5.47 -15.38 13.43
C VAL A 75 -6.12 -14.53 14.52
N ASN A 76 -5.37 -14.16 15.55
CA ASN A 76 -5.72 -13.34 16.73
C ASN A 76 -7.09 -12.65 16.70
N GLY A 77 -7.87 -12.79 17.75
CA GLY A 77 -9.27 -12.37 17.90
C GLY A 77 -9.66 -11.12 17.11
N GLU A 78 -10.58 -11.30 16.16
CA GLU A 78 -11.10 -10.21 15.32
C GLU A 78 -11.83 -9.19 16.20
N SER A 79 -11.57 -7.89 15.98
CA SER A 79 -12.27 -6.82 16.68
C SER A 79 -13.68 -6.65 16.13
N ALA A 80 -14.61 -6.09 16.92
CA ALA A 80 -15.95 -5.75 16.46
C ALA A 80 -15.93 -4.82 15.23
N TYR A 81 -14.92 -3.94 15.13
CA TYR A 81 -14.69 -3.06 13.97
C TYR A 81 -14.38 -3.88 12.71
N HIS A 82 -13.53 -4.91 12.80
CA HIS A 82 -13.20 -5.79 11.69
C HIS A 82 -14.42 -6.61 11.25
N GLU A 83 -15.12 -7.24 12.19
CA GLU A 83 -16.33 -8.04 11.90
C GLU A 83 -17.41 -7.20 11.20
N GLN A 84 -17.66 -5.97 11.70
CA GLN A 84 -18.62 -5.05 11.11
C GLN A 84 -18.22 -4.66 9.68
N GLY A 85 -16.95 -4.32 9.47
CA GLY A 85 -16.46 -3.92 8.15
C GLY A 85 -16.55 -5.05 7.13
N LYS A 86 -16.16 -6.27 7.51
CA LYS A 86 -16.27 -7.47 6.70
C LYS A 86 -17.74 -7.74 6.30
N LEU A 87 -18.66 -7.64 7.26
CA LEU A 87 -20.09 -7.86 7.02
C LEU A 87 -20.67 -6.80 6.06
N LEU A 88 -20.36 -5.52 6.25
CA LEU A 88 -20.84 -4.44 5.39
C LEU A 88 -20.31 -4.59 3.95
N LEU A 89 -19.04 -4.94 3.78
CA LEU A 89 -18.45 -5.21 2.47
C LEU A 89 -19.12 -6.42 1.78
N TYR A 90 -19.38 -7.48 2.54
CA TYR A 90 -20.11 -8.65 2.04
C TYR A 90 -21.55 -8.29 1.59
N GLN A 91 -22.29 -7.56 2.42
CA GLN A 91 -23.65 -7.11 2.12
C GLN A 91 -23.71 -6.20 0.90
N TRP A 92 -22.75 -5.29 0.78
CA TRP A 92 -22.60 -4.41 -0.38
C TRP A 92 -22.40 -5.17 -1.69
N LEU A 93 -21.57 -6.21 -1.69
CA LEU A 93 -21.37 -7.06 -2.87
C LEU A 93 -22.60 -7.93 -3.17
N LYS A 94 -23.24 -8.47 -2.13
CA LYS A 94 -24.45 -9.28 -2.29
C LYS A 94 -25.62 -8.48 -2.83
N ALA A 95 -25.78 -7.23 -2.41
CA ALA A 95 -26.82 -6.32 -2.91
C ALA A 95 -26.70 -6.05 -4.42
N GLN A 96 -25.51 -6.23 -5.00
CA GLN A 96 -25.25 -6.10 -6.44
C GLN A 96 -25.46 -7.44 -7.20
N GLN A 97 -26.07 -8.44 -6.55
CA GLN A 97 -26.30 -9.77 -7.12
C GLN A 97 -25.03 -10.52 -7.55
N LEU A 98 -23.90 -10.19 -6.97
CA LEU A 98 -22.62 -10.84 -7.22
C LEU A 98 -22.56 -12.19 -6.48
N GLN A 99 -21.84 -13.16 -7.05
CA GLN A 99 -21.60 -14.44 -6.39
C GLN A 99 -20.54 -14.27 -5.30
N VAL A 100 -20.97 -14.14 -4.07
CA VAL A 100 -20.08 -13.90 -2.90
C VAL A 100 -20.28 -14.96 -1.83
N LYS A 101 -19.16 -15.37 -1.22
CA LYS A 101 -19.12 -16.24 -0.05
C LYS A 101 -18.35 -15.53 1.05
N LEU A 102 -18.91 -15.50 2.26
CA LEU A 102 -18.25 -14.98 3.45
C LEU A 102 -17.37 -16.08 4.05
N GLU A 103 -16.14 -15.76 4.46
CA GLU A 103 -15.22 -16.66 5.17
C GLU A 103 -15.07 -18.06 4.53
N ALA A 104 -15.10 -18.16 3.19
CA ALA A 104 -15.02 -19.43 2.49
C ALA A 104 -13.66 -20.09 2.70
N TYR A 105 -13.64 -21.29 3.28
CA TYR A 105 -12.41 -22.07 3.43
C TYR A 105 -11.97 -22.68 2.09
N LEU A 106 -10.70 -22.49 1.75
CA LEU A 106 -10.05 -22.98 0.53
C LEU A 106 -9.05 -24.09 0.91
N PRO A 107 -9.43 -25.37 0.84
CA PRO A 107 -8.60 -26.48 1.30
C PRO A 107 -7.26 -26.59 0.61
N GLU A 108 -7.21 -26.30 -0.71
CA GLU A 108 -6.01 -26.45 -1.54
C GLU A 108 -4.86 -25.57 -1.09
N ILE A 109 -5.18 -24.42 -0.47
CA ILE A 109 -4.19 -23.47 0.03
C ILE A 109 -4.27 -23.26 1.54
N GLN A 110 -5.20 -23.94 2.22
CA GLN A 110 -5.45 -23.87 3.67
C GLN A 110 -5.66 -22.42 4.15
N GLN A 111 -6.44 -21.65 3.38
CA GLN A 111 -6.74 -20.25 3.69
C GLN A 111 -8.24 -19.99 3.69
N ARG A 112 -8.61 -18.96 4.44
CA ARG A 112 -9.99 -18.47 4.54
C ARG A 112 -9.96 -16.97 4.30
N PRO A 113 -10.24 -16.48 3.06
CA PRO A 113 -10.45 -15.07 2.82
C PRO A 113 -11.67 -14.54 3.55
N ASP A 114 -11.66 -13.27 3.92
CA ASP A 114 -12.83 -12.65 4.53
C ASP A 114 -14.04 -12.72 3.60
N ILE A 115 -13.85 -12.41 2.33
CA ILE A 115 -14.89 -12.53 1.30
C ILE A 115 -14.28 -13.15 0.04
N LEU A 116 -14.95 -14.18 -0.49
CA LEU A 116 -14.62 -14.78 -1.78
C LEU A 116 -15.68 -14.37 -2.80
N LEU A 117 -15.26 -13.68 -3.84
CA LEU A 117 -16.10 -13.13 -4.90
C LEU A 117 -15.78 -13.81 -6.24
N THR A 118 -16.81 -14.20 -7.00
CA THR A 118 -16.66 -14.67 -8.39
C THR A 118 -17.35 -13.70 -9.33
N VAL A 119 -16.57 -13.14 -10.27
CA VAL A 119 -17.05 -12.20 -11.31
C VAL A 119 -16.39 -12.57 -12.63
N ASN A 120 -17.20 -12.72 -13.69
CA ASN A 120 -16.70 -13.01 -15.06
C ASN A 120 -15.67 -14.16 -15.09
N LYS A 121 -15.98 -15.26 -14.40
CA LYS A 121 -15.11 -16.45 -14.28
C LYS A 121 -13.80 -16.22 -13.54
N LYS A 122 -13.60 -15.03 -12.93
CA LYS A 122 -12.44 -14.72 -12.09
C LYS A 122 -12.83 -14.82 -10.64
N THR A 123 -11.99 -15.47 -9.86
CA THR A 123 -12.14 -15.55 -8.41
C THR A 123 -11.26 -14.47 -7.74
N ILE A 124 -11.85 -13.74 -6.82
CA ILE A 124 -11.22 -12.63 -6.10
C ILE A 124 -11.37 -12.89 -4.60
N ALA A 125 -10.26 -12.80 -3.88
CA ALA A 125 -10.24 -12.82 -2.42
C ALA A 125 -10.18 -11.37 -1.91
N ILE A 126 -11.21 -10.92 -1.20
CA ILE A 126 -11.18 -9.61 -0.54
C ILE A 126 -10.84 -9.83 0.93
N GLU A 127 -9.78 -9.18 1.39
CA GLU A 127 -9.28 -9.18 2.75
C GLU A 127 -9.49 -7.80 3.37
N TYR A 128 -10.10 -7.75 4.53
CA TYR A 128 -10.31 -6.52 5.29
C TYR A 128 -9.36 -6.48 6.49
N GLN A 129 -8.26 -5.75 6.41
CA GLN A 129 -7.20 -5.77 7.41
C GLN A 129 -7.24 -4.54 8.32
N CYS A 130 -7.54 -4.73 9.59
CA CYS A 130 -7.69 -3.66 10.59
C CYS A 130 -6.52 -3.54 11.56
N ALA A 131 -5.75 -4.61 11.74
CA ALA A 131 -4.61 -4.67 12.64
C ALA A 131 -3.30 -4.84 11.87
N ARG A 132 -2.17 -4.51 12.51
CA ARG A 132 -0.87 -4.80 11.95
C ARG A 132 -0.54 -6.27 12.16
N ILE A 133 -0.14 -6.93 11.09
CA ILE A 133 0.30 -8.33 11.07
C ILE A 133 1.72 -8.42 10.48
N PRO A 134 2.48 -9.48 10.78
CA PRO A 134 3.81 -9.68 10.22
C PRO A 134 3.80 -9.74 8.69
N PRO A 135 4.80 -9.14 8.01
CA PRO A 135 4.90 -9.15 6.54
C PRO A 135 4.87 -10.57 5.94
N GLU A 136 5.44 -11.54 6.64
CA GLU A 136 5.51 -12.94 6.21
C GLU A 136 4.11 -13.55 6.06
N VAL A 137 3.18 -13.18 6.94
CA VAL A 137 1.77 -13.63 6.88
C VAL A 137 1.10 -13.08 5.63
N ILE A 138 1.31 -11.79 5.32
CA ILE A 138 0.74 -11.13 4.14
C ILE A 138 1.29 -11.78 2.87
N ILE A 139 2.62 -11.98 2.80
CA ILE A 139 3.28 -12.60 1.65
C ILE A 139 2.81 -14.04 1.47
N LYS A 140 2.72 -14.82 2.57
CA LYS A 140 2.22 -16.21 2.55
C LYS A 140 0.78 -16.28 2.01
N ARG A 141 -0.11 -15.38 2.47
CA ARG A 141 -1.51 -15.35 2.01
C ARG A 141 -1.60 -15.03 0.52
N ASN A 142 -0.89 -14.00 0.06
CA ASN A 142 -0.87 -13.61 -1.35
C ASN A 142 -0.28 -14.70 -2.26
N ASN A 143 0.78 -15.39 -1.83
CA ASN A 143 1.35 -16.52 -2.55
C ASN A 143 0.39 -17.70 -2.66
N GLY A 144 -0.40 -17.96 -1.60
CA GLY A 144 -1.46 -18.95 -1.62
C GLY A 144 -2.53 -18.61 -2.67
N TYR A 145 -3.06 -17.40 -2.64
CA TYR A 145 -4.05 -16.93 -3.63
C TYR A 145 -3.50 -17.01 -5.05
N LYS A 146 -2.27 -16.55 -5.27
CA LYS A 146 -1.63 -16.62 -6.59
C LYS A 146 -1.54 -18.05 -7.13
N ARG A 147 -1.15 -19.03 -6.29
CA ARG A 147 -1.10 -20.45 -6.68
C ARG A 147 -2.48 -21.01 -7.05
N ALA A 148 -3.52 -20.57 -6.37
CA ALA A 148 -4.90 -20.98 -6.65
C ALA A 148 -5.56 -20.18 -7.81
N GLY A 149 -4.83 -19.28 -8.50
CA GLY A 149 -5.40 -18.44 -9.55
C GLY A 149 -6.37 -17.36 -9.04
N ILE A 150 -6.36 -17.07 -7.73
CA ILE A 150 -7.24 -16.12 -7.07
C ILE A 150 -6.56 -14.75 -7.03
N THR A 151 -7.29 -13.68 -7.38
CA THR A 151 -6.77 -12.30 -7.30
C THR A 151 -7.07 -11.71 -5.91
N PRO A 152 -6.07 -11.38 -5.09
CA PRO A 152 -6.31 -10.73 -3.80
C PRO A 152 -6.57 -9.23 -3.97
N ILE A 153 -7.51 -8.71 -3.18
CA ILE A 153 -7.75 -7.29 -2.95
C ILE A 153 -7.75 -7.07 -1.44
N TRP A 154 -6.83 -6.23 -0.97
CA TRP A 154 -6.75 -5.87 0.43
C TRP A 154 -7.37 -4.49 0.65
N ILE A 155 -8.31 -4.43 1.58
CA ILE A 155 -8.94 -3.19 2.04
C ILE A 155 -8.51 -2.99 3.48
N MET A 156 -7.87 -1.86 3.76
CA MET A 156 -7.36 -1.55 5.09
C MET A 156 -8.46 -0.91 5.94
N GLY A 157 -8.46 -1.17 7.25
CA GLY A 157 -9.28 -0.39 8.17
C GLY A 157 -8.85 1.08 8.16
N GLU A 158 -9.80 2.01 8.08
CA GLU A 158 -9.54 3.45 8.03
C GLU A 158 -8.68 3.94 9.21
N GLN A 159 -8.77 3.32 10.36
CA GLN A 159 -7.92 3.59 11.54
C GLN A 159 -6.41 3.48 11.28
N LEU A 160 -5.99 2.77 10.23
CA LEU A 160 -4.60 2.67 9.80
C LEU A 160 -4.17 3.85 8.90
N LEU A 161 -5.12 4.62 8.39
CA LEU A 161 -4.87 5.80 7.56
C LEU A 161 -4.53 7.01 8.44
N LYS A 162 -3.28 7.45 8.37
CA LYS A 162 -2.85 8.69 9.04
C LYS A 162 -2.65 9.80 8.02
N ARG A 163 -3.69 10.60 7.80
CA ARG A 163 -3.64 11.77 6.90
C ARG A 163 -2.69 12.84 7.44
N LYS A 164 -1.96 13.49 6.54
CA LYS A 164 -1.03 14.59 6.84
C LYS A 164 -1.45 15.90 6.18
N SER A 165 -2.16 15.83 5.06
CA SER A 165 -2.71 16.97 4.33
C SER A 165 -3.84 16.49 3.42
N THR A 166 -4.39 17.37 2.59
CA THR A 166 -5.40 17.02 1.58
C THR A 166 -4.96 15.86 0.68
N ASN A 167 -3.69 15.87 0.24
CA ASN A 167 -3.14 14.86 -0.66
C ASN A 167 -2.06 13.99 0.01
N GLY A 168 -1.72 14.23 1.28
CA GLY A 168 -0.63 13.59 1.98
C GLY A 168 -1.08 12.62 3.06
N PHE A 169 -0.37 11.49 3.18
CA PHE A 169 -0.61 10.49 4.23
C PHE A 169 0.69 9.83 4.67
N LYS A 170 0.64 9.17 5.83
CA LYS A 170 1.76 8.36 6.32
C LYS A 170 1.72 6.99 5.61
N LEU A 171 2.74 6.73 4.81
CA LEU A 171 2.97 5.45 4.14
C LEU A 171 4.21 4.79 4.76
N ASP A 172 4.00 4.00 5.78
CA ASP A 172 5.08 3.23 6.43
C ASP A 172 5.30 1.87 5.73
N SER A 173 6.31 1.12 6.16
CA SER A 173 6.68 -0.18 5.57
C SER A 173 5.55 -1.20 5.60
N PHE A 174 4.66 -1.15 6.58
CA PHE A 174 3.49 -2.02 6.65
C PHE A 174 2.47 -1.68 5.55
N LEU A 175 2.10 -0.41 5.39
CA LEU A 175 1.13 0.01 4.37
C LEU A 175 1.67 -0.15 2.95
N GLN A 176 2.98 -0.08 2.75
CA GLN A 176 3.61 -0.33 1.45
C GLN A 176 3.31 -1.74 0.89
N LEU A 177 3.11 -2.75 1.76
CA LEU A 177 2.76 -4.11 1.35
C LEU A 177 1.38 -4.22 0.70
N PHE A 178 0.53 -3.23 0.92
CA PHE A 178 -0.85 -3.17 0.41
C PHE A 178 -1.03 -2.23 -0.78
N ILE A 179 0.08 -1.78 -1.37
CA ILE A 179 0.03 -1.05 -2.64
C ILE A 179 -0.38 -2.02 -3.75
N HIS A 180 -1.53 -1.77 -4.35
CA HIS A 180 -1.99 -2.51 -5.53
C HIS A 180 -1.55 -1.80 -6.80
N GLN A 181 -1.19 -2.61 -7.81
CA GLN A 181 -1.10 -2.18 -9.20
C GLN A 181 -1.57 -3.34 -10.08
N PHE A 182 -2.77 -3.20 -10.65
CA PHE A 182 -3.44 -4.31 -11.36
C PHE A 182 -2.94 -4.51 -12.79
N THR A 183 -2.59 -3.42 -13.47
CA THR A 183 -2.03 -3.40 -14.83
C THR A 183 -0.89 -2.38 -14.92
N SER A 184 -0.11 -2.41 -16.00
CA SER A 184 0.94 -1.40 -16.25
C SER A 184 0.37 0.02 -16.42
N ALA A 185 -0.88 0.14 -16.87
CA ALA A 185 -1.57 1.42 -17.08
C ALA A 185 -2.30 1.93 -15.82
N THR A 186 -2.46 1.10 -14.78
CA THR A 186 -3.12 1.54 -13.54
C THR A 186 -2.11 2.10 -12.55
N PRO A 187 -2.41 3.23 -11.89
CA PRO A 187 -1.52 3.80 -10.91
C PRO A 187 -1.47 2.95 -9.63
N PRO A 188 -0.37 3.03 -8.85
CA PRO A 188 -0.30 2.46 -7.51
C PRO A 188 -1.41 3.02 -6.62
N ASN A 189 -2.10 2.14 -5.87
CA ASN A 189 -3.22 2.56 -5.02
C ASN A 189 -3.36 1.71 -3.76
N ILE A 190 -4.02 2.25 -2.72
CA ILE A 190 -4.36 1.56 -1.47
C ILE A 190 -5.82 1.88 -1.12
N TYR A 191 -6.58 0.85 -0.76
CA TYR A 191 -7.96 0.98 -0.30
C TYR A 191 -8.04 1.02 1.21
N PHE A 192 -8.95 1.86 1.72
CA PHE A 192 -9.33 1.90 3.14
C PHE A 192 -10.85 1.92 3.25
N PHE A 193 -11.38 1.35 4.32
CA PHE A 193 -12.80 1.35 4.61
C PHE A 193 -13.07 1.64 6.08
N CYS A 194 -14.07 2.48 6.35
CA CYS A 194 -14.57 2.77 7.69
C CYS A 194 -15.98 2.21 7.85
N PRO A 195 -16.22 1.20 8.71
CA PRO A 195 -17.55 0.65 8.90
C PRO A 195 -18.50 1.60 9.62
N HIS A 196 -18.00 2.55 10.42
CA HIS A 196 -18.84 3.51 11.13
C HIS A 196 -19.44 4.58 10.21
N THR A 197 -18.66 5.07 9.25
CA THR A 197 -19.11 6.09 8.27
C THR A 197 -19.52 5.48 6.94
N THR A 198 -19.33 4.17 6.76
CA THR A 198 -19.51 3.44 5.50
C THR A 198 -18.74 4.04 4.32
N GLN A 199 -17.65 4.75 4.60
CA GLN A 199 -16.83 5.39 3.58
C GLN A 199 -15.72 4.46 3.10
N LEU A 200 -15.67 4.29 1.79
CA LEU A 200 -14.53 3.70 1.07
C LEU A 200 -13.60 4.82 0.61
N ILE A 201 -12.35 4.71 0.98
CA ILE A 201 -11.30 5.67 0.64
C ILE A 201 -10.30 4.95 -0.28
N ASN A 202 -10.09 5.49 -1.48
CA ASN A 202 -9.04 5.03 -2.38
C ASN A 202 -7.96 6.11 -2.48
N PHE A 203 -6.74 5.74 -2.14
CA PHE A 203 -5.56 6.57 -2.26
C PHE A 203 -4.79 6.11 -3.51
N MET A 204 -4.76 6.94 -4.57
CA MET A 204 -4.33 6.57 -5.91
C MET A 204 -3.15 7.42 -6.37
N ASP A 205 -2.40 6.91 -7.34
CA ASP A 205 -1.22 7.55 -7.97
C ASP A 205 -0.23 8.05 -6.92
N ILE A 206 0.29 7.08 -6.15
CA ILE A 206 1.06 7.30 -4.92
C ILE A 206 2.49 7.66 -5.25
N TYR A 207 2.93 8.84 -4.81
CA TYR A 207 4.31 9.31 -4.84
C TYR A 207 4.90 9.31 -3.43
N SER A 208 5.77 8.36 -3.14
CA SER A 208 6.49 8.31 -1.86
C SER A 208 7.61 9.35 -1.84
N VAL A 209 7.74 10.08 -0.73
CA VAL A 209 8.83 11.04 -0.52
C VAL A 209 10.01 10.36 0.19
N GLY A 210 9.71 9.33 0.97
CA GLY A 210 10.56 8.73 1.97
C GLY A 210 10.16 9.16 3.39
N ASN A 211 10.82 8.62 4.40
CA ASN A 211 10.49 8.85 5.82
C ASN A 211 9.01 8.61 6.17
N GLY A 212 8.34 7.75 5.44
CA GLY A 212 6.95 7.41 5.66
C GLY A 212 5.95 8.48 5.23
N LEU A 213 6.33 9.45 4.41
CA LEU A 213 5.41 10.41 3.78
C LEU A 213 5.17 10.03 2.32
N ALA A 214 3.90 10.08 1.89
CA ALA A 214 3.52 9.93 0.50
C ALA A 214 2.40 10.92 0.13
N PHE A 215 2.34 11.27 -1.14
CA PHE A 215 1.29 12.07 -1.76
C PHE A 215 0.54 11.23 -2.79
N GLY A 216 -0.75 11.53 -2.97
CA GLY A 216 -1.60 10.84 -3.95
C GLY A 216 -2.94 11.53 -4.11
N VAL A 217 -3.75 11.02 -5.02
CA VAL A 217 -5.15 11.42 -5.19
C VAL A 217 -6.00 10.66 -4.18
N ILE A 218 -6.73 11.38 -3.34
CA ILE A 218 -7.68 10.77 -2.40
C ILE A 218 -9.08 10.86 -2.99
N GLN A 219 -9.75 9.72 -3.10
CA GLN A 219 -11.16 9.63 -3.41
C GLN A 219 -11.90 9.00 -2.22
N ILE A 220 -12.92 9.69 -1.74
CA ILE A 220 -13.77 9.21 -0.63
C ILE A 220 -15.19 9.10 -1.18
N ARG A 221 -15.80 7.92 -1.04
CA ARG A 221 -17.16 7.65 -1.48
C ARG A 221 -17.88 6.79 -0.46
N THR A 222 -19.17 6.99 -0.28
CA THR A 222 -20.00 6.09 0.50
C THR A 222 -20.13 4.74 -0.21
N LEU A 223 -19.95 3.65 0.49
CA LEU A 223 -19.93 2.30 -0.07
C LEU A 223 -21.19 1.99 -0.89
N GLN A 224 -22.35 2.42 -0.41
CA GLN A 224 -23.63 2.20 -1.08
C GLN A 224 -23.80 3.01 -2.39
N ALA A 225 -23.03 4.07 -2.56
CA ALA A 225 -23.07 4.92 -3.75
C ALA A 225 -22.19 4.43 -4.91
N ILE A 226 -21.50 3.28 -4.73
CA ILE A 226 -20.60 2.73 -5.73
C ILE A 226 -20.89 1.26 -5.99
N GLN A 227 -20.57 0.83 -7.21
CA GLN A 227 -20.57 -0.58 -7.60
C GLN A 227 -19.16 -1.17 -7.56
N PHE A 228 -19.04 -2.50 -7.48
CA PHE A 228 -17.76 -3.19 -7.42
C PHE A 228 -16.76 -2.81 -8.55
N PRO A 229 -17.17 -2.71 -9.83
CA PRO A 229 -16.27 -2.29 -10.91
C PRO A 229 -15.68 -0.88 -10.69
N GLU A 230 -16.36 -0.01 -9.96
CA GLU A 230 -15.90 1.36 -9.71
C GLU A 230 -14.71 1.43 -8.75
N LEU A 231 -14.38 0.34 -8.05
CA LEU A 231 -13.12 0.22 -7.30
C LEU A 231 -11.90 0.38 -8.22
N PHE A 232 -12.05 0.07 -9.50
CA PHE A 232 -10.99 0.09 -10.51
C PHE A 232 -11.03 1.34 -11.39
N HIS A 233 -11.85 2.35 -11.03
CA HIS A 233 -11.83 3.67 -11.67
C HIS A 233 -10.74 4.52 -11.05
N PHE A 234 -9.53 4.40 -11.58
CA PHE A 234 -8.36 5.13 -11.08
C PHE A 234 -8.28 6.54 -11.64
N ARG A 235 -7.70 7.42 -10.82
CA ARG A 235 -7.37 8.80 -11.20
C ARG A 235 -5.89 9.01 -11.01
N ASN A 236 -5.27 9.66 -11.98
CA ASN A 236 -3.90 10.11 -11.85
C ASN A 236 -3.84 11.48 -11.18
N PHE A 237 -2.72 11.77 -10.57
CA PHE A 237 -2.44 13.09 -10.02
C PHE A 237 -2.46 14.12 -11.15
N GLU A 238 -3.22 15.18 -10.97
CA GLU A 238 -3.10 16.32 -11.85
C GLU A 238 -1.66 16.86 -11.75
N ARG A 239 -0.97 16.93 -12.87
CA ARG A 239 0.42 17.29 -12.94
C ARG A 239 0.74 18.61 -12.26
N GLN A 240 -0.08 19.64 -12.50
CA GLN A 240 0.09 20.95 -11.86
C GLN A 240 -0.01 20.86 -10.33
N THR A 241 -0.94 20.06 -9.83
CA THR A 241 -1.13 19.85 -8.39
C THR A 241 0.06 19.09 -7.79
N LEU A 242 0.55 18.03 -8.45
CA LEU A 242 1.74 17.29 -8.02
C LEU A 242 2.97 18.20 -7.90
N TRP A 243 3.28 18.96 -8.96
CA TRP A 243 4.46 19.83 -8.96
C TRP A 243 4.33 21.00 -7.99
N ARG A 244 3.12 21.51 -7.75
CA ARG A 244 2.87 22.55 -6.74
C ARG A 244 3.12 22.00 -5.31
N ILE A 245 2.70 20.78 -5.04
CA ILE A 245 3.01 20.09 -3.77
C ILE A 245 4.52 19.86 -3.67
N TRP A 246 5.15 19.37 -4.74
CA TRP A 246 6.57 19.06 -4.75
C TRP A 246 7.47 20.28 -4.58
N LYS A 247 7.10 21.41 -5.17
CA LYS A 247 7.75 22.70 -4.92
C LYS A 247 7.83 23.04 -3.44
N ARG A 248 6.72 22.86 -2.72
CA ARG A 248 6.67 23.08 -1.26
C ARG A 248 7.54 22.07 -0.52
N GLU A 249 7.54 20.83 -0.94
CA GLU A 249 8.33 19.78 -0.31
C GLU A 249 9.84 19.97 -0.54
N LYS A 250 10.25 20.41 -1.73
CA LYS A 250 11.65 20.77 -2.02
C LYS A 250 12.12 21.97 -1.17
N ALA A 251 11.32 23.02 -1.07
CA ALA A 251 11.63 24.16 -0.23
C ALA A 251 11.78 23.73 1.24
N ARG A 252 10.82 22.92 1.76
CA ARG A 252 10.92 22.35 3.11
C ARG A 252 12.15 21.49 3.28
N PHE A 253 12.50 20.66 2.30
CA PHE A 253 13.69 19.82 2.34
C PHE A 253 14.96 20.66 2.56
N ARG A 254 15.09 21.83 1.91
CA ARG A 254 16.27 22.67 2.04
C ARG A 254 16.36 23.37 3.40
N ILE A 255 15.25 23.89 3.92
CA ILE A 255 15.26 24.78 5.11
C ILE A 255 14.94 24.08 6.43
N ARG A 256 14.40 22.83 6.41
CA ARG A 256 14.04 22.15 7.66
C ARG A 256 15.29 21.82 8.50
N PRO A 257 15.17 21.79 9.82
CA PRO A 257 16.28 21.38 10.68
C PRO A 257 16.81 19.99 10.32
N ILE A 258 18.11 19.80 10.48
CA ILE A 258 18.77 18.51 10.32
C ILE A 258 18.44 17.63 11.51
N LYS A 259 17.99 16.39 11.26
CA LYS A 259 17.77 15.42 12.32
C LYS A 259 19.09 14.92 12.88
N GLN A 260 19.22 14.99 14.20
CA GLN A 260 20.43 14.61 14.93
C GLN A 260 20.53 13.10 15.22
N PHE A 261 19.69 12.26 14.57
CA PHE A 261 19.64 10.82 14.78
C PHE A 261 19.16 10.06 13.55
N GLY A 262 19.41 8.75 13.58
CA GLY A 262 18.92 7.81 12.55
C GLY A 262 19.70 7.86 11.24
N THR A 263 19.08 7.35 10.18
CA THR A 263 19.69 7.22 8.85
C THR A 263 19.98 8.58 8.21
N GLU A 264 19.17 9.58 8.50
CA GLU A 264 19.35 10.93 7.96
C GLU A 264 20.65 11.57 8.48
N LEU A 265 21.00 11.38 9.77
CA LEU A 265 22.28 11.84 10.31
C LEU A 265 23.47 11.17 9.61
N LYS A 266 23.37 9.85 9.33
CA LYS A 266 24.43 9.13 8.60
C LYS A 266 24.62 9.69 7.18
N TRP A 267 23.52 10.03 6.50
CA TRP A 267 23.58 10.66 5.19
C TRP A 267 24.19 12.08 5.24
N HIS A 268 23.86 12.88 6.26
CA HIS A 268 24.50 14.20 6.44
C HIS A 268 26.00 14.09 6.71
N LYS A 269 26.45 13.11 7.53
CA LYS A 269 27.88 12.84 7.75
C LYS A 269 28.58 12.47 6.43
N TRP A 270 27.96 11.60 5.64
CA TRP A 270 28.48 11.23 4.32
C TRP A 270 28.59 12.45 3.36
N LEU A 271 27.61 13.36 3.35
CA LEU A 271 27.70 14.61 2.59
C LEU A 271 28.86 15.48 3.08
N TYR A 272 29.02 15.62 4.39
CA TYR A 272 30.10 16.40 5.00
C TYR A 272 31.47 15.84 4.62
N GLU A 273 31.67 14.53 4.64
CA GLU A 273 32.89 13.85 4.18
C GLU A 273 33.22 14.14 2.69
N LYS A 274 32.20 14.43 1.89
CA LYS A 274 32.34 14.87 0.48
C LYS A 274 32.53 16.39 0.34
N GLY A 275 32.63 17.14 1.44
CA GLY A 275 32.69 18.60 1.43
C GLY A 275 31.38 19.26 0.98
N LEU A 276 30.24 18.59 1.14
CA LEU A 276 28.94 19.04 0.63
C LEU A 276 27.95 19.24 1.78
N HIS A 277 26.94 20.08 1.53
CA HIS A 277 25.82 20.29 2.44
C HIS A 277 24.51 20.06 1.70
N ARG A 278 23.49 19.54 2.40
CA ARG A 278 22.15 19.27 1.85
C ARG A 278 21.57 20.46 1.10
N ASP A 279 21.72 21.65 1.68
CA ASP A 279 21.06 22.85 1.19
C ASP A 279 21.61 23.31 -0.17
N PHE A 280 22.82 22.88 -0.53
CA PHE A 280 23.52 23.27 -1.77
C PHE A 280 23.51 22.18 -2.86
N LEU A 281 22.78 21.08 -2.61
CA LEU A 281 22.68 19.99 -3.59
C LEU A 281 21.98 20.45 -4.88
N PRO A 282 22.31 19.84 -6.03
CA PRO A 282 21.67 20.12 -7.32
C PRO A 282 20.14 19.98 -7.30
N THR A 283 19.43 20.75 -8.12
CA THR A 283 17.97 20.74 -8.22
C THR A 283 17.40 19.38 -8.63
N ILE A 284 18.20 18.56 -9.31
CA ILE A 284 17.79 17.20 -9.72
C ILE A 284 17.77 16.20 -8.57
N VAL A 285 18.28 16.57 -7.38
CA VAL A 285 18.11 15.79 -6.15
C VAL A 285 16.75 16.07 -5.55
N HIS A 286 16.11 15.04 -4.99
CA HIS A 286 14.78 15.12 -4.39
C HIS A 286 13.68 15.51 -5.39
N ILE A 287 13.65 14.85 -6.55
CA ILE A 287 12.56 14.95 -7.53
C ILE A 287 11.67 13.71 -7.48
N PRO A 288 10.35 13.84 -7.76
CA PRO A 288 9.40 12.74 -7.60
C PRO A 288 9.65 11.63 -8.63
N VAL A 289 9.69 10.39 -8.13
CA VAL A 289 9.78 9.18 -8.94
C VAL A 289 8.58 8.30 -8.56
N PRO A 290 7.69 7.92 -9.50
CA PRO A 290 6.50 7.14 -9.20
C PRO A 290 6.79 5.83 -8.47
N SER A 291 7.84 5.12 -8.89
CA SER A 291 8.23 3.82 -8.33
C SER A 291 9.14 3.93 -7.07
N GLN A 292 9.20 5.10 -6.42
CA GLN A 292 10.00 5.32 -5.20
C GLN A 292 9.75 4.28 -4.09
N HIS A 293 8.56 3.72 -4.00
CA HIS A 293 8.23 2.70 -3.00
C HIS A 293 9.08 1.42 -3.12
N PHE A 294 9.75 1.18 -4.25
CA PHE A 294 10.74 0.10 -4.40
C PHE A 294 12.13 0.43 -3.83
N MET A 295 12.33 1.66 -3.32
CA MET A 295 13.59 2.06 -2.69
C MET A 295 13.46 2.04 -1.16
N LYS A 296 14.45 1.46 -0.47
CA LYS A 296 14.56 1.48 1.01
C LYS A 296 14.93 2.86 1.53
N GLN A 297 15.64 3.64 0.71
CA GLN A 297 16.12 4.98 1.05
C GLN A 297 15.17 6.05 0.53
N PRO A 298 15.09 7.23 1.20
CA PRO A 298 14.37 8.39 0.69
C PRO A 298 14.93 8.88 -0.65
N LEU A 299 14.11 9.61 -1.42
CA LEU A 299 14.50 10.19 -2.72
C LEU A 299 15.82 10.95 -2.65
N TRP A 300 15.98 11.82 -1.65
CA TRP A 300 17.19 12.66 -1.54
C TRP A 300 18.46 11.85 -1.28
N GLU A 301 18.38 10.72 -0.58
CA GLU A 301 19.54 9.92 -0.22
C GLU A 301 20.09 9.15 -1.44
N TRP A 302 19.28 8.36 -2.13
CA TRP A 302 19.77 7.60 -3.27
C TRP A 302 20.01 8.46 -4.52
N GLN A 303 19.20 9.54 -4.73
CA GLN A 303 19.40 10.44 -5.85
C GLN A 303 20.70 11.26 -5.68
N SER A 304 20.96 11.78 -4.46
CA SER A 304 22.23 12.48 -4.20
C SER A 304 23.43 11.57 -4.37
N LYS A 305 23.32 10.29 -3.98
CA LYS A 305 24.39 9.32 -4.18
C LYS A 305 24.72 9.11 -5.65
N LEU A 306 23.71 8.90 -6.49
CA LEU A 306 23.93 8.80 -7.94
C LEU A 306 24.51 10.09 -8.52
N VAL A 307 23.97 11.24 -8.11
CA VAL A 307 24.39 12.54 -8.64
C VAL A 307 25.85 12.82 -8.27
N ILE A 308 26.23 12.64 -7.02
CA ILE A 308 27.56 13.00 -6.52
C ILE A 308 28.64 12.01 -7.00
N GLU A 309 28.33 10.69 -6.91
CA GLU A 309 29.35 9.68 -7.17
C GLU A 309 29.51 9.34 -8.65
N ILE A 310 28.45 9.56 -9.47
CA ILE A 310 28.46 9.08 -10.85
C ILE A 310 28.11 10.18 -11.86
N LEU A 311 26.94 10.82 -11.70
CA LEU A 311 26.42 11.68 -12.76
C LEU A 311 27.15 13.02 -12.86
N SER A 312 27.56 13.59 -11.72
CA SER A 312 28.31 14.85 -11.71
C SER A 312 29.74 14.67 -12.26
N PRO A 313 30.51 13.65 -11.83
CA PRO A 313 31.87 13.42 -12.34
C PRO A 313 31.93 13.00 -13.82
N LEU A 314 30.83 12.48 -14.39
CA LEU A 314 30.81 12.10 -15.81
C LEU A 314 31.05 13.32 -16.68
N PRO A 315 32.03 13.30 -17.62
CA PRO A 315 32.31 14.44 -18.52
C PRO A 315 31.11 14.69 -19.44
N LEU A 316 31.02 15.92 -19.99
CA LEU A 316 30.07 16.24 -21.06
C LEU A 316 30.30 15.32 -22.25
N GLY A 317 29.24 14.80 -22.85
CA GLY A 317 29.30 13.80 -23.91
C GLY A 317 29.62 12.38 -23.44
N GLY A 318 30.03 12.20 -22.18
CA GLY A 318 30.28 10.87 -21.58
C GLY A 318 29.00 10.06 -21.45
N THR A 319 29.13 8.73 -21.54
CA THR A 319 28.01 7.80 -21.50
C THR A 319 28.02 6.94 -20.25
N ILE A 320 26.82 6.55 -19.79
CA ILE A 320 26.60 5.67 -18.63
C ILE A 320 25.48 4.69 -18.90
N SER A 321 25.67 3.42 -18.51
CA SER A 321 24.62 2.41 -18.63
C SER A 321 23.72 2.36 -17.39
N LEU A 322 22.45 2.02 -17.59
CA LEU A 322 21.50 1.77 -16.51
C LEU A 322 21.98 0.66 -15.55
N ASN A 323 22.66 -0.36 -16.08
CA ASN A 323 23.20 -1.44 -15.27
C ASN A 323 24.22 -0.95 -14.24
N ARG A 324 25.11 0.00 -14.64
CA ARG A 324 26.08 0.61 -13.72
C ARG A 324 25.39 1.43 -12.63
N LEU A 325 24.36 2.19 -13.00
CA LEU A 325 23.56 2.97 -12.04
C LEU A 325 22.84 2.06 -11.03
N ASN A 326 22.23 0.98 -11.52
CA ASN A 326 21.56 0.00 -10.67
C ASN A 326 22.52 -0.76 -9.75
N ALA A 327 23.75 -1.05 -10.21
CA ALA A 327 24.77 -1.74 -9.40
C ALA A 327 25.09 -0.95 -8.12
N VAL A 328 25.20 0.38 -8.20
CA VAL A 328 25.45 1.26 -7.04
C VAL A 328 24.30 1.25 -6.05
N LEU A 329 23.06 1.11 -6.51
CA LEU A 329 21.87 1.16 -5.69
C LEU A 329 21.29 -0.22 -5.34
N ARG A 330 21.95 -1.32 -5.73
CA ARG A 330 21.43 -2.69 -5.56
C ARG A 330 21.02 -3.01 -4.12
N GLN A 331 21.81 -2.59 -3.14
CA GLN A 331 21.55 -2.87 -1.73
C GLN A 331 20.39 -2.07 -1.14
N VAL A 332 20.06 -0.92 -1.76
CA VAL A 332 19.03 0.00 -1.29
C VAL A 332 17.70 -0.14 -2.05
N GLN A 333 17.61 -1.11 -2.96
CA GLN A 333 16.36 -1.51 -3.58
C GLN A 333 15.69 -2.62 -2.76
N HIS A 334 14.37 -2.59 -2.71
CA HIS A 334 13.59 -3.70 -2.18
C HIS A 334 13.52 -4.84 -3.19
N PRO A 335 13.61 -6.10 -2.76
CA PRO A 335 13.26 -7.21 -3.63
C PRO A 335 11.78 -7.13 -4.01
N GLN A 336 11.47 -7.43 -5.28
CA GLN A 336 10.10 -7.34 -5.81
C GLN A 336 9.09 -8.21 -5.03
N CYS A 337 9.53 -9.33 -4.47
CA CYS A 337 8.66 -10.23 -3.70
C CYS A 337 8.02 -9.59 -2.46
N ILE A 338 8.55 -8.46 -1.97
CA ILE A 338 7.96 -7.69 -0.85
C ILE A 338 6.65 -7.00 -1.27
N PHE A 339 6.42 -6.78 -2.56
CA PHE A 339 5.21 -6.12 -3.08
C PHE A 339 4.29 -7.13 -3.79
N PRO A 340 3.60 -8.00 -3.04
CA PRO A 340 2.87 -9.13 -3.61
C PRO A 340 1.66 -8.72 -4.48
N LEU A 341 1.19 -7.47 -4.35
CA LEU A 341 0.02 -6.91 -5.04
C LEU A 341 0.39 -6.04 -6.24
N ILE A 342 1.69 -5.81 -6.48
CA ILE A 342 2.19 -5.10 -7.65
C ILE A 342 2.56 -6.13 -8.71
N LYS A 343 1.86 -6.10 -9.84
CA LYS A 343 2.10 -7.03 -10.96
C LYS A 343 3.20 -6.55 -11.91
N TYR A 344 3.39 -5.25 -12.00
CA TYR A 344 4.28 -4.62 -12.97
C TYR A 344 5.35 -3.80 -12.25
N PHE A 345 6.57 -4.29 -12.28
CA PHE A 345 7.71 -3.63 -11.67
C PHE A 345 8.28 -2.59 -12.62
N THR A 346 8.39 -1.36 -12.16
CA THR A 346 9.11 -0.29 -12.84
C THR A 346 10.35 0.07 -12.03
N ASN A 347 11.50 0.19 -12.70
CA ASN A 347 12.75 0.49 -12.02
C ASN A 347 12.83 1.99 -11.67
N PRO A 348 13.01 2.37 -10.40
CA PRO A 348 13.08 3.78 -9.97
C PRO A 348 14.24 4.56 -10.63
N VAL A 349 15.35 3.88 -10.92
CA VAL A 349 16.51 4.50 -11.57
C VAL A 349 16.21 4.81 -13.03
N THR A 350 15.48 3.93 -13.72
CA THR A 350 15.02 4.18 -15.09
C THR A 350 14.11 5.41 -15.16
N GLU A 351 13.11 5.49 -14.27
CA GLU A 351 12.20 6.65 -14.20
C GLU A 351 12.98 7.94 -13.89
N TYR A 352 13.93 7.87 -12.97
CA TYR A 352 14.78 9.01 -12.65
C TYR A 352 15.59 9.47 -13.85
N MET A 353 16.24 8.56 -14.58
CA MET A 353 17.01 8.90 -15.78
C MET A 353 16.11 9.46 -16.89
N GLN A 354 14.91 8.96 -17.07
CA GLN A 354 13.92 9.53 -17.99
C GLN A 354 13.57 10.98 -17.61
N LEU A 355 13.38 11.27 -16.32
CA LEU A 355 13.17 12.64 -15.85
C LEU A 355 14.39 13.53 -16.15
N LEU A 356 15.60 13.03 -15.96
CA LEU A 356 16.82 13.78 -16.30
C LEU A 356 16.97 14.02 -17.81
N CYS A 357 16.54 13.08 -18.65
CA CYS A 357 16.46 13.27 -20.10
C CYS A 357 15.45 14.36 -20.47
N GLN A 358 14.30 14.32 -19.84
CA GLN A 358 13.25 15.33 -20.02
C GLN A 358 13.71 16.74 -19.62
N LEU A 359 14.54 16.83 -18.60
CA LEU A 359 15.13 18.10 -18.14
C LEU A 359 16.30 18.59 -18.99
N GLY A 360 16.79 17.77 -19.95
CA GLY A 360 17.90 18.10 -20.82
C GLY A 360 19.29 17.90 -20.20
N TYR A 361 19.38 17.17 -19.08
CA TYR A 361 20.68 16.82 -18.51
C TYR A 361 21.31 15.62 -19.21
N PHE A 362 20.48 14.69 -19.69
CA PHE A 362 20.91 13.48 -20.39
C PHE A 362 20.09 13.26 -21.66
N ARG A 363 20.57 12.39 -22.54
CA ARG A 363 19.86 11.82 -23.68
C ARG A 363 20.08 10.31 -23.69
N GLU A 364 19.04 9.55 -23.90
CA GLU A 364 19.16 8.13 -24.17
C GLU A 364 19.63 7.93 -25.62
N THR A 365 20.78 7.31 -25.81
CA THR A 365 21.40 7.09 -27.12
C THR A 365 21.02 5.75 -27.73
N THR A 366 21.00 4.72 -26.90
CA THR A 366 20.48 3.38 -27.19
C THR A 366 19.73 2.89 -25.95
N PRO A 367 18.90 1.86 -26.01
CA PRO A 367 18.17 1.37 -24.84
C PRO A 367 19.07 1.19 -23.62
N ASN A 368 18.71 1.87 -22.52
CA ASN A 368 19.46 1.84 -21.24
C ASN A 368 20.89 2.44 -21.28
N GLN A 369 21.23 3.26 -22.29
CA GLN A 369 22.48 4.01 -22.37
C GLN A 369 22.20 5.51 -22.42
N TYR A 370 22.80 6.26 -21.51
CA TYR A 370 22.52 7.69 -21.33
C TYR A 370 23.78 8.51 -21.53
N GLN A 371 23.72 9.54 -22.38
CA GLN A 371 24.79 10.50 -22.64
C GLN A 371 24.52 11.80 -21.90
N LYS A 372 25.51 12.32 -21.18
CA LYS A 372 25.42 13.62 -20.49
C LYS A 372 25.48 14.78 -21.46
N LEU A 373 24.46 15.65 -21.41
CA LEU A 373 24.32 16.83 -22.27
C LEU A 373 24.63 18.14 -21.55
N SER A 374 24.37 18.23 -20.25
CA SER A 374 24.50 19.46 -19.49
C SER A 374 25.26 19.24 -18.18
N PRO A 375 25.99 20.24 -17.69
CA PRO A 375 26.67 20.16 -16.41
C PRO A 375 25.63 20.11 -15.27
N ILE A 376 26.00 19.48 -14.16
CA ILE A 376 25.24 19.43 -12.95
C ILE A 376 25.85 20.41 -11.96
N SER A 377 25.12 21.48 -11.64
CA SER A 377 25.61 22.55 -10.77
C SER A 377 25.21 22.32 -9.32
N PHE A 378 26.17 22.53 -8.43
CA PHE A 378 25.96 22.70 -7.00
C PHE A 378 25.82 24.20 -6.70
N PHE A 379 25.21 24.57 -5.60
CA PHE A 379 24.95 25.96 -5.23
C PHE A 379 25.90 26.44 -4.14
N SER A 380 26.05 27.75 -4.05
CA SER A 380 26.84 28.39 -2.99
C SER A 380 25.96 28.96 -1.88
N THR A 381 24.67 29.24 -2.19
CA THR A 381 23.70 29.74 -1.23
C THR A 381 22.37 28.98 -1.30
N VAL A 382 21.59 29.05 -0.23
CA VAL A 382 20.26 28.42 -0.15
C VAL A 382 19.28 29.13 -1.10
N GLU A 383 19.40 30.44 -1.24
CA GLU A 383 18.58 31.29 -2.09
C GLU A 383 18.73 30.90 -3.57
N GLU A 384 19.99 30.72 -4.03
CA GLU A 384 20.28 30.22 -5.38
C GLU A 384 19.66 28.85 -5.61
N ALA A 385 19.80 27.95 -4.65
CA ALA A 385 19.25 26.60 -4.72
C ALA A 385 17.72 26.60 -4.80
N ILE A 386 17.04 27.43 -4.00
CA ILE A 386 15.57 27.57 -4.00
C ILE A 386 15.10 28.21 -5.33
N LYS A 387 15.82 29.23 -5.83
CA LYS A 387 15.50 29.84 -7.12
C LYS A 387 15.57 28.81 -8.25
N ALA A 388 16.66 28.03 -8.30
CA ALA A 388 16.83 26.97 -9.27
C ALA A 388 15.78 25.85 -9.15
N ASP A 389 15.37 25.47 -7.92
CA ASP A 389 14.27 24.52 -7.69
C ASP A 389 12.92 25.05 -8.23
N ASN A 390 12.68 26.36 -8.11
CA ASN A 390 11.47 26.98 -8.67
C ASN A 390 11.49 26.97 -10.21
N GLU A 391 12.66 27.28 -10.83
CA GLU A 391 12.83 27.23 -12.28
C GLU A 391 12.66 25.81 -12.83
N LEU A 392 13.21 24.79 -12.14
CA LEU A 392 13.01 23.38 -12.49
C LEU A 392 11.52 23.02 -12.44
N THR A 393 10.82 23.43 -11.40
CA THR A 393 9.37 23.19 -11.27
C THR A 393 8.61 23.83 -12.43
N LEU A 394 8.96 25.06 -12.82
CA LEU A 394 8.34 25.74 -13.97
C LEU A 394 8.61 25.02 -15.29
N LYS A 395 9.83 24.44 -15.49
CA LYS A 395 10.12 23.62 -16.67
C LYS A 395 9.19 22.41 -16.78
N PHE A 396 8.92 21.75 -15.66
CA PHE A 396 7.97 20.64 -15.64
C PHE A 396 6.52 21.06 -15.89
N LEU A 397 6.12 22.24 -15.42
CA LEU A 397 4.75 22.75 -15.63
C LEU A 397 4.50 23.21 -17.07
N ARG A 398 5.51 23.71 -17.76
CA ARG A 398 5.41 24.26 -19.14
C ARG A 398 5.47 23.18 -20.22
N LYS A 399 6.14 22.06 -19.99
CA LYS A 399 6.20 20.97 -20.96
C LYS A 399 4.86 20.22 -20.98
N VAL A 400 4.07 20.45 -22.03
CA VAL A 400 2.94 19.61 -22.43
C VAL A 400 3.53 18.29 -22.93
N TRP A 401 3.12 17.20 -22.37
CA TRP A 401 3.55 15.83 -22.76
C TRP A 401 2.47 15.19 -23.59
#